data_fde21f086bcd55dab8f3f538dd5f9ecb
#
_entry.id   fde21f086bcd55dab8f3f538dd5f9ecb
#
_cell.length_a   1.000
_cell.length_b   1.000
_cell.length_c   1.000
_cell.angle_alpha   90.00
_cell.angle_beta   90.00
_cell.angle_gamma   90.00
#
_symmetry.space_group_name_H-M   'P 1'
#
loop_
_entity.id
_entity.type
_entity.pdbx_description
1 polymer ?
#
loop_
_entity_poly.entity_id
_entity_poly.type
_entity_poly.pdbx_seq_one_letter_code
_entity_poly.pdbx_strand_id
1 'polypeptide(L)'
;MFVGSDGMPVALCTAFVNLAPPDVAVPTVQLFDPATAAPLASLPLTKGGLLGGVYGYLDSRDRVVVADGSGSITKVAHRRDADGRWTLFADERIDVARHIPEGDAITSVAPDFQGRIWFASTEGVVGTVDTAGRVGVTRLPDGERLTNGLSIRRDGASVLTARALYEMRVDDTGTPVVRWRRDYAAGATRKPGQLAPGSGTTPTYFGPNDSWVAIVDDAERPELLVFRADDGTPVCRMPAFEASGQGTENSPMAWGTSLVVPSTYGFAYPPMATSGPSDPPNATFIGGMTRIDVTESGCHRVWESTDRMASLPRLSRADGLIHGLAYGPAGPVQQLGPVYYTAVDFHTGERRAHRQVGFAPLDEPLQLTGTIAPDGSYWQATIGRMLKITG
;
A
#
# COMPACT_ATOMS: atom_id res chain seq x y z
N MET A 1 -8.21 -4.39 2.48
CA MET A 1 -9.58 -4.90 2.37
C MET A 1 -10.04 -4.79 0.93
N PHE A 2 -10.91 -5.71 0.47
CA PHE A 2 -11.43 -5.79 -0.89
C PHE A 2 -12.95 -6.02 -0.84
N VAL A 3 -13.65 -5.72 -1.92
CA VAL A 3 -15.06 -6.09 -2.10
C VAL A 3 -15.16 -6.85 -3.41
N GLY A 4 -15.68 -8.07 -3.35
CA GLY A 4 -15.84 -8.95 -4.50
C GLY A 4 -16.92 -8.47 -5.48
N SER A 5 -16.99 -9.08 -6.65
CA SER A 5 -18.03 -8.83 -7.65
C SER A 5 -19.43 -9.27 -7.15
N ASP A 6 -19.45 -10.15 -6.18
CA ASP A 6 -20.64 -10.61 -5.44
C ASP A 6 -21.04 -9.65 -4.29
N GLY A 7 -20.31 -8.57 -4.09
CA GLY A 7 -20.53 -7.57 -3.04
C GLY A 7 -20.02 -7.99 -1.65
N MET A 8 -19.33 -9.13 -1.53
CA MET A 8 -18.82 -9.60 -0.25
C MET A 8 -17.51 -8.90 0.13
N PRO A 9 -17.47 -8.22 1.30
CA PRO A 9 -16.26 -7.62 1.81
C PRO A 9 -15.32 -8.67 2.42
N VAL A 10 -14.05 -8.64 2.04
CA VAL A 10 -13.02 -9.53 2.57
C VAL A 10 -11.75 -8.75 2.89
N ALA A 11 -11.08 -9.09 3.99
CA ALA A 11 -9.86 -8.43 4.41
C ALA A 11 -8.82 -9.43 4.94
N LEU A 12 -7.54 -9.08 4.75
CA LEU A 12 -6.47 -9.66 5.55
C LEU A 12 -6.36 -8.84 6.83
N CYS A 13 -6.50 -9.50 7.97
CA CYS A 13 -6.51 -8.90 9.30
C CYS A 13 -5.40 -9.52 10.16
N THR A 14 -4.82 -8.71 11.05
CA THR A 14 -3.87 -9.18 12.06
C THR A 14 -4.25 -8.51 13.39
N ALA A 15 -4.64 -9.31 14.36
CA ALA A 15 -5.03 -8.81 15.67
C ALA A 15 -3.81 -8.63 16.58
N PHE A 16 -3.83 -7.62 17.45
CA PHE A 16 -2.90 -7.54 18.56
C PHE A 16 -3.29 -8.59 19.62
N VAL A 17 -2.33 -9.44 19.99
CA VAL A 17 -2.48 -10.42 21.08
C VAL A 17 -2.06 -9.81 22.40
N ASN A 18 -1.01 -9.00 22.36
CA ASN A 18 -0.44 -8.34 23.51
C ASN A 18 0.05 -6.95 23.12
N LEU A 19 -0.15 -5.97 24.02
CA LEU A 19 0.32 -4.61 23.79
C LEU A 19 1.65 -4.32 24.52
N ALA A 20 2.03 -5.15 25.50
CA ALA A 20 3.26 -4.97 26.25
C ALA A 20 3.82 -6.32 26.77
N PRO A 21 4.89 -6.90 26.19
CA PRO A 21 5.49 -6.49 24.92
C PRO A 21 4.54 -6.67 23.73
N PRO A 22 4.63 -5.85 22.69
CA PRO A 22 3.73 -5.95 21.55
C PRO A 22 3.89 -7.29 20.83
N ASP A 23 2.80 -8.00 20.59
CA ASP A 23 2.75 -9.21 19.77
C ASP A 23 1.45 -9.23 18.94
N VAL A 24 1.49 -9.93 17.84
CA VAL A 24 0.38 -10.06 16.90
C VAL A 24 0.01 -11.52 16.67
N ALA A 25 -1.28 -11.75 16.47
CA ALA A 25 -1.80 -13.04 16.05
C ALA A 25 -1.33 -13.41 14.64
N VAL A 26 -1.67 -14.64 14.23
CA VAL A 26 -1.47 -15.05 12.85
C VAL A 26 -2.31 -14.18 11.91
N PRO A 27 -1.79 -13.81 10.71
CA PRO A 27 -2.58 -13.15 9.69
C PRO A 27 -3.81 -14.01 9.34
N THR A 28 -4.97 -13.39 9.25
CA THR A 28 -6.24 -14.10 9.06
C THR A 28 -7.03 -13.42 7.96
N VAL A 29 -7.45 -14.18 6.95
CA VAL A 29 -8.43 -13.70 5.98
C VAL A 29 -9.80 -13.74 6.64
N GLN A 30 -10.53 -12.63 6.63
CA GLN A 30 -11.86 -12.51 7.20
C GLN A 30 -12.87 -12.05 6.15
N LEU A 31 -14.03 -12.71 6.14
CA LEU A 31 -15.19 -12.32 5.34
C LEU A 31 -16.18 -11.57 6.24
N PHE A 32 -16.75 -10.49 5.71
CA PHE A 32 -17.66 -9.63 6.48
C PHE A 32 -19.07 -9.59 5.84
N ASP A 33 -20.05 -9.33 6.68
CA ASP A 33 -21.41 -9.05 6.24
C ASP A 33 -21.48 -7.67 5.60
N PRO A 34 -21.95 -7.55 4.34
CA PRO A 34 -21.96 -6.28 3.63
C PRO A 34 -22.93 -5.25 4.22
N ALA A 35 -23.91 -5.65 5.03
CA ALA A 35 -24.86 -4.73 5.65
C ALA A 35 -24.38 -4.22 7.01
N THR A 36 -23.81 -5.11 7.82
CA THR A 36 -23.49 -4.84 9.23
C THR A 36 -22.01 -4.70 9.55
N ALA A 37 -21.13 -5.07 8.61
CA ALA A 37 -19.70 -5.21 8.81
C ALA A 37 -19.30 -6.26 9.88
N ALA A 38 -20.21 -7.13 10.28
CA ALA A 38 -19.92 -8.22 11.22
C ALA A 38 -19.09 -9.32 10.52
N PRO A 39 -18.13 -9.97 11.22
CA PRO A 39 -17.38 -11.08 10.66
C PRO A 39 -18.29 -12.30 10.45
N LEU A 40 -18.22 -12.91 9.27
CA LEU A 40 -18.99 -14.10 8.87
C LEU A 40 -18.17 -15.38 8.87
N ALA A 41 -16.91 -15.28 8.45
CA ALA A 41 -15.99 -16.42 8.39
C ALA A 41 -14.55 -15.94 8.50
N SER A 42 -13.65 -16.81 8.94
CA SER A 42 -12.22 -16.52 9.04
C SER A 42 -11.37 -17.71 8.62
N LEU A 43 -10.21 -17.45 8.04
CA LEU A 43 -9.20 -18.45 7.69
C LEU A 43 -7.82 -17.94 8.15
N PRO A 44 -7.23 -18.52 9.20
CA PRO A 44 -5.87 -18.19 9.61
C PRO A 44 -4.85 -18.67 8.58
N LEU A 45 -3.81 -17.85 8.36
CA LEU A 45 -2.66 -18.15 7.50
C LEU A 45 -1.44 -18.49 8.36
N THR A 46 -0.36 -18.94 7.73
CA THR A 46 0.90 -19.15 8.44
C THR A 46 1.52 -17.81 8.84
N LYS A 47 1.91 -17.67 10.12
CA LYS A 47 2.59 -16.46 10.63
C LYS A 47 3.98 -16.33 10.01
N GLY A 48 4.30 -15.16 9.50
CA GLY A 48 5.62 -14.76 9.02
C GLY A 48 6.08 -13.48 9.71
N GLY A 49 6.92 -12.69 9.03
CA GLY A 49 7.24 -11.34 9.45
C GLY A 49 5.98 -10.44 9.44
N LEU A 50 5.96 -9.40 10.29
CA LEU A 50 4.78 -8.51 10.43
C LEU A 50 4.35 -7.86 9.10
N LEU A 51 5.30 -7.54 8.24
CA LEU A 51 5.05 -6.92 6.93
C LEU A 51 4.93 -7.95 5.80
N GLY A 52 5.16 -9.23 6.07
CA GLY A 52 4.98 -10.30 5.09
C GLY A 52 3.50 -10.50 4.77
N GLY A 53 3.15 -10.50 3.48
CA GLY A 53 1.78 -10.70 3.01
C GLY A 53 0.85 -9.49 3.16
N VAL A 54 1.38 -8.30 3.49
CA VAL A 54 0.57 -7.07 3.62
C VAL A 54 -0.11 -6.67 2.31
N TYR A 55 0.55 -6.91 1.18
CA TYR A 55 0.02 -6.61 -0.14
C TYR A 55 -0.60 -7.85 -0.76
N GLY A 56 -1.89 -7.78 -1.01
CA GLY A 56 -2.68 -8.80 -1.68
C GLY A 56 -3.66 -8.17 -2.65
N TYR A 57 -4.40 -9.00 -3.39
CA TYR A 57 -5.41 -8.54 -4.33
C TYR A 57 -6.56 -9.55 -4.45
N LEU A 58 -7.67 -9.15 -5.08
CA LEU A 58 -8.70 -10.07 -5.55
C LEU A 58 -8.42 -10.47 -6.99
N ASP A 59 -8.45 -11.76 -7.28
CA ASP A 59 -8.43 -12.25 -8.65
C ASP A 59 -9.83 -12.17 -9.31
N SER A 60 -9.90 -12.53 -10.60
CA SER A 60 -11.15 -12.49 -11.37
C SER A 60 -12.23 -13.49 -10.91
N ARG A 61 -11.95 -14.31 -9.92
CA ARG A 61 -12.89 -15.25 -9.29
C ARG A 61 -13.20 -14.87 -7.83
N ASP A 62 -12.94 -13.60 -7.48
CA ASP A 62 -13.13 -13.05 -6.12
C ASP A 62 -12.34 -13.80 -5.03
N ARG A 63 -11.21 -14.45 -5.39
CA ARG A 63 -10.33 -15.04 -4.41
C ARG A 63 -9.30 -14.01 -3.94
N VAL A 64 -9.08 -13.95 -2.63
CA VAL A 64 -7.98 -13.16 -2.06
C VAL A 64 -6.67 -13.88 -2.35
N VAL A 65 -5.77 -13.23 -3.06
CA VAL A 65 -4.42 -13.72 -3.34
C VAL A 65 -3.45 -13.02 -2.41
N VAL A 66 -2.83 -13.77 -1.53
CA VAL A 66 -1.89 -13.27 -0.51
C VAL A 66 -0.69 -14.20 -0.37
N ALA A 67 0.44 -13.66 0.04
CA ALA A 67 1.56 -14.47 0.53
C ALA A 67 1.44 -14.70 2.04
N ASP A 68 1.88 -15.85 2.51
CA ASP A 68 1.93 -16.17 3.94
C ASP A 68 3.36 -16.45 4.42
N GLY A 69 3.52 -16.64 5.72
CA GLY A 69 4.83 -16.86 6.36
C GLY A 69 5.50 -18.18 6.02
N SER A 70 4.85 -19.08 5.28
CA SER A 70 5.47 -20.31 4.76
C SER A 70 6.21 -20.09 3.43
N GLY A 71 6.18 -18.89 2.86
CA GLY A 71 6.66 -18.64 1.51
C GLY A 71 5.73 -19.16 0.42
N SER A 72 4.44 -19.32 0.75
CA SER A 72 3.40 -19.72 -0.20
C SER A 72 2.55 -18.53 -0.62
N ILE A 73 2.15 -18.51 -1.90
CA ILE A 73 1.09 -17.64 -2.40
C ILE A 73 -0.22 -18.44 -2.33
N THR A 74 -1.15 -17.99 -1.50
CA THR A 74 -2.41 -18.66 -1.23
C THR A 74 -3.57 -17.90 -1.86
N LYS A 75 -4.44 -18.59 -2.60
CA LYS A 75 -5.69 -18.05 -3.13
C LYS A 75 -6.84 -18.53 -2.22
N VAL A 76 -7.43 -17.60 -1.50
CA VAL A 76 -8.50 -17.88 -0.54
C VAL A 76 -9.84 -17.55 -1.16
N ALA A 77 -10.71 -18.55 -1.25
CA ALA A 77 -12.07 -18.41 -1.74
C ALA A 77 -13.09 -18.50 -0.59
N HIS A 78 -14.32 -18.07 -0.86
CA HIS A 78 -15.45 -18.20 0.06
C HIS A 78 -16.63 -18.88 -0.62
N ARG A 79 -17.43 -19.54 0.19
CA ARG A 79 -18.69 -20.18 -0.25
C ARG A 79 -19.63 -20.36 0.93
N ARG A 80 -20.89 -20.67 0.65
CA ARG A 80 -21.81 -21.21 1.65
C ARG A 80 -21.64 -22.73 1.74
N ASP A 81 -21.62 -23.25 2.97
CA ASP A 81 -21.68 -24.69 3.23
C ASP A 81 -23.14 -25.25 3.07
N ALA A 82 -23.31 -26.55 3.34
CA ALA A 82 -24.61 -27.21 3.23
C ALA A 82 -25.65 -26.63 4.21
N ASP A 83 -25.21 -26.04 5.31
CA ASP A 83 -26.09 -25.42 6.32
C ASP A 83 -26.35 -23.93 6.02
N GLY A 84 -25.84 -23.42 4.88
CA GLY A 84 -25.98 -22.04 4.46
C GLY A 84 -25.04 -21.07 5.16
N ARG A 85 -24.08 -21.54 5.95
CA ARG A 85 -23.08 -20.68 6.63
C ARG A 85 -21.94 -20.35 5.69
N TRP A 86 -21.39 -19.14 5.83
CA TRP A 86 -20.21 -18.75 5.07
C TRP A 86 -18.95 -19.46 5.58
N THR A 87 -18.13 -19.92 4.66
CA THR A 87 -16.82 -20.53 4.93
C THR A 87 -15.76 -19.94 4.00
N LEU A 88 -14.52 -19.82 4.52
CA LEU A 88 -13.32 -19.48 3.77
C LEU A 88 -12.44 -20.72 3.66
N PHE A 89 -11.80 -20.92 2.52
CA PHE A 89 -10.90 -22.06 2.30
C PHE A 89 -9.76 -21.68 1.32
N ALA A 90 -8.60 -22.32 1.50
CA ALA A 90 -7.51 -22.21 0.55
C ALA A 90 -7.87 -23.03 -0.71
N ASP A 91 -8.22 -22.33 -1.80
CA ASP A 91 -8.58 -22.95 -3.07
C ASP A 91 -7.33 -23.43 -3.84
N GLU A 92 -6.24 -22.66 -3.72
CA GLU A 92 -4.95 -22.96 -4.36
C GLU A 92 -3.80 -22.44 -3.48
N ARG A 93 -2.71 -23.22 -3.43
CA ARG A 93 -1.45 -22.82 -2.81
C ARG A 93 -0.31 -23.05 -3.78
N ILE A 94 0.55 -22.03 -3.94
CA ILE A 94 1.71 -22.05 -4.81
C ILE A 94 2.94 -21.87 -3.92
N ASP A 95 3.74 -22.90 -3.78
CA ASP A 95 4.99 -22.85 -3.01
C ASP A 95 6.09 -22.16 -3.82
N VAL A 96 6.54 -21.01 -3.32
CA VAL A 96 7.68 -20.26 -3.87
C VAL A 96 8.83 -20.15 -2.88
N ALA A 97 8.75 -20.77 -1.70
CA ALA A 97 9.75 -20.71 -0.65
C ALA A 97 11.16 -21.11 -1.13
N ARG A 98 11.25 -22.15 -1.97
CA ARG A 98 12.54 -22.61 -2.54
C ARG A 98 13.21 -21.59 -3.48
N HIS A 99 12.50 -20.53 -3.89
CA HIS A 99 12.99 -19.52 -4.84
C HIS A 99 13.44 -18.24 -4.13
N ILE A 100 13.21 -18.13 -2.82
CA ILE A 100 13.65 -17.01 -1.99
C ILE A 100 14.68 -17.51 -0.95
N PRO A 101 15.54 -16.65 -0.37
CA PRO A 101 16.45 -17.02 0.70
C PRO A 101 15.73 -17.62 1.90
N GLU A 102 16.38 -18.51 2.62
CA GLU A 102 15.87 -19.02 3.90
C GLU A 102 15.67 -17.87 4.89
N GLY A 103 14.52 -17.83 5.53
CA GLY A 103 14.14 -16.76 6.46
C GLY A 103 13.68 -15.45 5.80
N ASP A 104 13.69 -15.36 4.47
CA ASP A 104 13.16 -14.23 3.75
C ASP A 104 11.61 -14.26 3.70
N ALA A 105 10.99 -13.11 3.47
CA ALA A 105 9.54 -12.96 3.42
C ALA A 105 9.09 -12.34 2.10
N ILE A 106 8.00 -12.86 1.54
CA ILE A 106 7.34 -12.22 0.40
C ILE A 106 6.62 -10.98 0.91
N THR A 107 7.00 -9.81 0.41
CA THR A 107 6.42 -8.51 0.79
C THR A 107 5.23 -8.14 -0.06
N SER A 108 5.22 -8.54 -1.33
CA SER A 108 4.21 -8.09 -2.28
C SER A 108 3.85 -9.16 -3.30
N VAL A 109 2.57 -9.20 -3.68
CA VAL A 109 2.04 -9.97 -4.80
C VAL A 109 1.10 -9.09 -5.63
N ALA A 110 1.16 -9.23 -6.97
CA ALA A 110 0.25 -8.52 -7.87
C ALA A 110 0.01 -9.33 -9.17
N PRO A 111 -1.18 -9.25 -9.78
CA PRO A 111 -1.47 -9.89 -11.05
C PRO A 111 -0.96 -9.04 -12.21
N ASP A 112 -0.51 -9.67 -13.29
CA ASP A 112 -0.30 -8.96 -14.55
C ASP A 112 -1.44 -9.19 -15.55
N PHE A 113 -1.36 -8.50 -16.68
CA PHE A 113 -2.36 -8.55 -17.75
C PHE A 113 -2.33 -9.86 -18.57
N GLN A 114 -1.32 -10.72 -18.33
CA GLN A 114 -1.16 -12.03 -18.95
C GLN A 114 -1.58 -13.17 -18.00
N GLY A 115 -2.07 -12.84 -16.81
CA GLY A 115 -2.54 -13.80 -15.81
C GLY A 115 -1.44 -14.41 -14.94
N ARG A 116 -0.20 -13.86 -14.98
CA ARG A 116 0.88 -14.25 -14.07
C ARG A 116 0.69 -13.54 -12.74
N ILE A 117 1.24 -14.11 -11.69
CA ILE A 117 1.39 -13.48 -10.38
C ILE A 117 2.85 -13.03 -10.24
N TRP A 118 3.06 -11.75 -10.13
CA TRP A 118 4.34 -11.20 -9.69
C TRP A 118 4.45 -11.25 -8.18
N PHE A 119 5.64 -11.51 -7.68
CA PHE A 119 5.96 -11.41 -6.25
C PHE A 119 7.32 -10.78 -6.02
N ALA A 120 7.48 -10.17 -4.87
CA ALA A 120 8.76 -9.62 -4.42
C ALA A 120 9.01 -10.02 -2.97
N SER A 121 10.29 -10.26 -2.62
CA SER A 121 10.72 -10.60 -1.26
C SER A 121 11.56 -9.50 -0.64
N THR A 122 11.65 -9.48 0.69
CA THR A 122 12.42 -8.47 1.44
C THR A 122 13.89 -8.41 1.01
N GLU A 123 14.52 -9.55 0.74
CA GLU A 123 15.95 -9.64 0.39
C GLU A 123 16.22 -9.55 -1.11
N GLY A 124 15.32 -8.90 -1.87
CA GLY A 124 15.59 -8.53 -3.27
C GLY A 124 15.33 -9.61 -4.31
N VAL A 125 14.51 -10.62 -4.02
CA VAL A 125 14.05 -11.53 -5.07
C VAL A 125 12.77 -10.98 -5.68
N VAL A 126 12.74 -10.88 -7.01
CA VAL A 126 11.53 -10.57 -7.79
C VAL A 126 11.21 -11.78 -8.65
N GLY A 127 9.99 -12.25 -8.60
CA GLY A 127 9.58 -13.45 -9.31
C GLY A 127 8.22 -13.32 -9.98
N THR A 128 7.94 -14.26 -10.86
CA THR A 128 6.64 -14.48 -11.48
C THR A 128 6.24 -15.94 -11.38
N VAL A 129 4.94 -16.17 -11.26
CA VAL A 129 4.31 -17.49 -11.40
C VAL A 129 3.36 -17.41 -12.57
N ASP A 130 3.55 -18.25 -13.59
CA ASP A 130 2.64 -18.28 -14.74
C ASP A 130 1.37 -19.13 -14.47
N THR A 131 0.46 -19.14 -15.43
CA THR A 131 -0.81 -19.90 -15.32
C THR A 131 -0.64 -21.41 -15.27
N ALA A 132 0.53 -21.92 -15.63
CA ALA A 132 0.91 -23.34 -15.53
C ALA A 132 1.65 -23.66 -14.22
N GLY A 133 1.84 -22.67 -13.33
CA GLY A 133 2.54 -22.79 -12.05
C GLY A 133 4.07 -22.78 -12.18
N ARG A 134 4.63 -22.42 -13.34
CA ARG A 134 6.09 -22.27 -13.50
C ARG A 134 6.55 -20.98 -12.86
N VAL A 135 7.64 -21.05 -12.12
CA VAL A 135 8.22 -19.92 -11.37
C VAL A 135 9.51 -19.46 -12.05
N GLY A 136 9.56 -18.19 -12.42
CA GLY A 136 10.79 -17.51 -12.83
C GLY A 136 11.19 -16.49 -11.78
N VAL A 137 12.49 -16.37 -11.46
CA VAL A 137 12.98 -15.42 -10.45
C VAL A 137 14.25 -14.72 -10.92
N THR A 138 14.39 -13.48 -10.47
CA THR A 138 15.62 -12.69 -10.58
C THR A 138 15.98 -12.16 -9.20
N ARG A 139 17.24 -12.27 -8.83
CA ARG A 139 17.78 -11.68 -7.61
C ARG A 139 18.41 -10.33 -7.98
N LEU A 140 17.96 -9.29 -7.30
CA LEU A 140 18.58 -7.97 -7.38
C LEU A 140 19.94 -7.97 -6.65
N PRO A 141 20.81 -6.97 -6.90
CA PRO A 141 22.09 -6.86 -6.22
C PRO A 141 21.96 -6.84 -4.69
N ASP A 142 22.99 -7.31 -3.99
CA ASP A 142 23.01 -7.35 -2.53
C ASP A 142 22.75 -5.99 -1.90
N GLY A 143 21.89 -5.98 -0.88
CA GLY A 143 21.44 -4.78 -0.17
C GLY A 143 20.31 -4.02 -0.84
N GLU A 144 19.76 -4.51 -1.93
CA GLU A 144 18.53 -4.01 -2.56
C GLU A 144 17.31 -4.62 -1.87
N ARG A 145 16.99 -4.10 -0.69
CA ARG A 145 15.84 -4.58 0.12
C ARG A 145 14.54 -3.97 -0.36
N LEU A 146 13.46 -4.75 -0.34
CA LEU A 146 12.12 -4.31 -0.67
C LEU A 146 11.23 -4.35 0.57
N THR A 147 10.58 -3.23 0.88
CA THR A 147 9.66 -3.12 2.01
C THR A 147 8.24 -2.79 1.56
N ASN A 148 8.07 -2.35 0.31
CA ASN A 148 6.81 -1.87 -0.23
C ASN A 148 6.27 -2.73 -1.37
N GLY A 149 5.09 -2.37 -1.88
CA GLY A 149 4.44 -3.03 -2.98
C GLY A 149 5.19 -2.86 -4.30
N LEU A 150 4.91 -3.75 -5.23
CA LEU A 150 5.27 -3.59 -6.64
C LEU A 150 4.05 -3.09 -7.44
N SER A 151 4.31 -2.42 -8.55
CA SER A 151 3.25 -1.95 -9.45
C SER A 151 3.37 -2.59 -10.82
N ILE A 152 2.23 -2.86 -11.43
CA ILE A 152 2.13 -3.53 -12.73
C ILE A 152 1.59 -2.58 -13.79
N ARG A 153 2.20 -2.58 -14.95
CA ARG A 153 1.64 -2.03 -16.19
C ARG A 153 1.57 -3.12 -17.26
N ARG A 154 0.97 -2.83 -18.42
CA ARG A 154 0.74 -3.83 -19.46
C ARG A 154 2.00 -4.62 -19.84
N ASP A 155 3.14 -3.96 -19.94
CA ASP A 155 4.38 -4.53 -20.47
C ASP A 155 5.52 -4.64 -19.44
N GLY A 156 5.21 -4.48 -18.15
CA GLY A 156 6.24 -4.52 -17.12
C GLY A 156 5.73 -4.34 -15.71
N ALA A 157 6.67 -4.29 -14.79
CA ALA A 157 6.46 -4.04 -13.38
C ALA A 157 7.55 -3.09 -12.85
N SER A 158 7.15 -2.15 -12.01
CA SER A 158 8.09 -1.34 -11.23
C SER A 158 8.24 -1.90 -9.82
N VAL A 159 9.47 -1.97 -9.38
CA VAL A 159 9.89 -2.41 -8.05
C VAL A 159 10.77 -1.33 -7.43
N LEU A 160 10.47 -0.94 -6.20
CA LEU A 160 11.26 0.04 -5.46
C LEU A 160 11.99 -0.64 -4.31
N THR A 161 13.31 -0.50 -4.31
CA THR A 161 14.18 -0.98 -3.24
C THR A 161 14.57 0.16 -2.30
N ALA A 162 15.31 -0.15 -1.24
CA ALA A 162 15.91 0.87 -0.37
C ALA A 162 16.93 1.79 -1.08
N ARG A 163 17.28 1.54 -2.36
CA ARG A 163 18.32 2.28 -3.08
C ARG A 163 17.92 2.78 -4.45
N ALA A 164 17.02 2.05 -5.15
CA ALA A 164 16.73 2.35 -6.54
C ALA A 164 15.32 1.94 -6.96
N LEU A 165 14.82 2.63 -7.98
CA LEU A 165 13.65 2.23 -8.74
C LEU A 165 14.09 1.34 -9.90
N TYR A 166 13.44 0.19 -10.03
CA TYR A 166 13.62 -0.75 -11.12
C TYR A 166 12.37 -0.84 -11.97
N GLU A 167 12.54 -0.87 -13.25
CA GLU A 167 11.52 -1.34 -14.19
C GLU A 167 11.94 -2.69 -14.71
N MET A 168 11.02 -3.64 -14.70
CA MET A 168 11.25 -5.01 -15.09
C MET A 168 10.25 -5.45 -16.13
N ARG A 169 10.63 -6.42 -16.94
CA ARG A 169 9.75 -7.13 -17.88
C ARG A 169 9.95 -8.62 -17.71
N VAL A 170 9.06 -9.41 -18.24
CA VAL A 170 9.24 -10.86 -18.29
C VAL A 170 9.84 -11.23 -19.65
N ASP A 171 10.87 -12.08 -19.65
CA ASP A 171 11.47 -12.63 -20.87
C ASP A 171 10.67 -13.83 -21.42
N ASP A 172 11.13 -14.41 -22.52
CA ASP A 172 10.46 -15.53 -23.19
C ASP A 172 10.45 -16.82 -22.32
N THR A 173 11.28 -16.89 -21.28
CA THR A 173 11.32 -18.03 -20.35
C THR A 173 10.35 -17.87 -19.18
N GLY A 174 9.73 -16.70 -19.04
CA GLY A 174 8.89 -16.38 -17.90
C GLY A 174 9.65 -15.76 -16.73
N THR A 175 10.92 -15.39 -16.91
CA THR A 175 11.78 -14.83 -15.87
C THR A 175 11.72 -13.30 -15.87
N PRO A 176 11.54 -12.62 -14.71
CA PRO A 176 11.70 -11.17 -14.64
C PRO A 176 13.11 -10.74 -15.01
N VAL A 177 13.25 -9.73 -15.86
CA VAL A 177 14.54 -9.13 -16.24
C VAL A 177 14.49 -7.63 -16.09
N VAL A 178 15.57 -7.03 -15.60
CA VAL A 178 15.68 -5.58 -15.43
C VAL A 178 15.72 -4.90 -16.79
N ARG A 179 14.82 -3.96 -17.01
CA ARG A 179 14.78 -3.11 -18.20
C ARG A 179 15.67 -1.88 -18.03
N TRP A 180 15.48 -1.22 -16.87
CA TRP A 180 16.33 -0.10 -16.42
C TRP A 180 16.30 0.02 -14.89
N ARG A 181 17.26 0.76 -14.35
CA ARG A 181 17.42 1.07 -12.93
C ARG A 181 17.76 2.54 -12.76
N ARG A 182 17.18 3.21 -11.75
CA ARG A 182 17.49 4.60 -11.38
C ARG A 182 17.68 4.69 -9.87
N ASP A 183 18.85 5.18 -9.46
CA ASP A 183 19.10 5.54 -8.07
C ASP A 183 18.26 6.76 -7.69
N TYR A 184 17.93 6.85 -6.42
CA TYR A 184 17.28 8.02 -5.80
C TYR A 184 17.99 8.37 -4.49
N ALA A 185 17.68 9.54 -3.91
CA ALA A 185 18.21 9.93 -2.60
C ALA A 185 17.49 9.11 -1.50
N ALA A 186 18.15 8.07 -1.01
CA ALA A 186 17.55 7.07 -0.12
C ALA A 186 17.58 7.44 1.37
N GLY A 187 18.19 8.59 1.74
CA GLY A 187 18.42 8.94 3.15
C GLY A 187 19.42 7.97 3.82
N ALA A 188 19.95 8.37 4.96
CA ALA A 188 20.86 7.52 5.76
C ALA A 188 20.14 6.82 6.91
N THR A 189 19.01 7.36 7.34
CA THR A 189 18.24 6.92 8.50
C THR A 189 16.74 6.98 8.17
N ARG A 190 15.95 6.27 8.95
CA ARG A 190 14.49 6.34 8.88
C ARG A 190 14.01 7.70 9.44
N LYS A 191 13.11 8.37 8.77
CA LYS A 191 12.42 9.57 9.30
C LYS A 191 11.21 9.19 10.16
N PRO A 192 10.77 10.08 11.09
CA PRO A 192 9.48 9.91 11.75
C PRO A 192 8.35 9.80 10.72
N GLY A 193 7.50 8.79 10.85
CA GLY A 193 6.41 8.55 9.90
C GLY A 193 6.78 7.67 8.71
N GLN A 194 7.93 6.99 8.77
CA GLN A 194 8.32 5.93 7.85
C GLN A 194 8.46 4.59 8.56
N LEU A 195 8.39 3.47 7.85
CA LEU A 195 8.59 2.11 8.37
C LEU A 195 10.05 1.68 8.31
N ALA A 196 10.79 2.09 7.27
CA ALA A 196 12.18 1.75 7.03
C ALA A 196 12.93 2.94 6.40
N PRO A 197 14.29 2.94 6.39
CA PRO A 197 15.07 3.86 5.58
C PRO A 197 14.79 3.71 4.09
N GLY A 198 14.86 4.80 3.35
CA GLY A 198 14.59 4.87 1.93
C GLY A 198 13.17 5.35 1.63
N SER A 199 12.79 5.30 0.36
CA SER A 199 11.44 5.69 -0.04
C SER A 199 10.39 4.73 0.50
N GLY A 200 9.39 5.25 1.19
CA GLY A 200 8.24 4.50 1.67
C GLY A 200 7.17 4.26 0.61
N THR A 201 7.34 4.77 -0.61
CA THR A 201 6.30 4.72 -1.63
C THR A 201 6.35 3.44 -2.47
N THR A 202 5.18 2.90 -2.83
CA THR A 202 5.07 1.98 -3.98
C THR A 202 5.09 2.81 -5.26
N PRO A 203 5.82 2.42 -6.33
CA PRO A 203 5.82 3.14 -7.59
C PRO A 203 4.42 3.34 -8.15
N THR A 204 4.12 4.50 -8.71
CA THR A 204 2.81 4.80 -9.26
C THR A 204 2.91 5.08 -10.75
N TYR A 205 2.32 4.20 -11.58
CA TYR A 205 2.19 4.44 -13.01
C TYR A 205 1.06 5.42 -13.29
N PHE A 206 1.27 6.30 -14.26
CA PHE A 206 0.29 7.31 -14.66
C PHE A 206 0.64 7.93 -16.03
N GLY A 207 -0.13 8.96 -16.41
CA GLY A 207 0.03 9.62 -17.69
C GLY A 207 -0.61 8.83 -18.85
N PRO A 208 -0.40 9.28 -20.10
CA PRO A 208 -0.97 8.61 -21.26
C PRO A 208 -0.47 7.16 -21.38
N ASN A 209 -1.39 6.19 -21.35
CA ASN A 209 -1.07 4.74 -21.43
C ASN A 209 -0.04 4.26 -20.40
N ASP A 210 -0.07 4.81 -19.17
CA ASP A 210 0.86 4.48 -18.10
C ASP A 210 2.34 4.69 -18.50
N SER A 211 2.60 5.70 -19.32
CA SER A 211 3.93 6.00 -19.87
C SER A 211 4.89 6.61 -18.86
N TRP A 212 4.40 7.02 -17.70
CA TRP A 212 5.21 7.57 -16.62
C TRP A 212 5.10 6.72 -15.36
N VAL A 213 6.17 6.75 -14.56
CA VAL A 213 6.22 6.16 -13.23
C VAL A 213 6.79 7.18 -12.25
N ALA A 214 6.17 7.29 -11.07
CA ALA A 214 6.55 8.22 -10.02
C ALA A 214 6.85 7.50 -8.71
N ILE A 215 7.81 8.06 -7.97
CA ILE A 215 8.11 7.76 -6.57
C ILE A 215 8.34 9.08 -5.82
N VAL A 216 8.29 9.02 -4.48
CA VAL A 216 8.83 10.11 -3.64
C VAL A 216 10.13 9.60 -3.03
N ASP A 217 11.23 10.34 -3.18
CA ASP A 217 12.51 9.96 -2.59
C ASP A 217 12.57 10.22 -1.07
N ASP A 218 13.70 9.90 -0.46
CA ASP A 218 13.92 10.10 0.97
C ASP A 218 15.03 11.13 1.25
N ALA A 219 15.22 12.10 0.36
CA ALA A 219 16.10 13.24 0.59
C ALA A 219 15.68 14.02 1.84
N GLU A 220 16.56 14.84 2.40
CA GLU A 220 16.23 15.74 3.52
C GLU A 220 14.95 16.54 3.25
N ARG A 221 14.82 17.06 2.02
CA ARG A 221 13.60 17.61 1.46
C ARG A 221 13.10 16.65 0.38
N PRO A 222 12.09 15.80 0.67
CA PRO A 222 11.63 14.78 -0.26
C PRO A 222 11.15 15.36 -1.58
N GLU A 223 11.55 14.75 -2.67
CA GLU A 223 11.14 15.13 -4.02
C GLU A 223 10.25 14.06 -4.65
N LEU A 224 9.21 14.50 -5.35
CA LEU A 224 8.54 13.66 -6.33
C LEU A 224 9.47 13.52 -7.53
N LEU A 225 9.80 12.29 -7.88
CA LEU A 225 10.61 11.94 -9.05
C LEU A 225 9.71 11.24 -10.06
N VAL A 226 9.72 11.75 -11.30
CA VAL A 226 8.92 11.18 -12.40
C VAL A 226 9.85 10.76 -13.53
N PHE A 227 9.67 9.52 -14.00
CA PHE A 227 10.46 8.92 -15.07
C PHE A 227 9.55 8.40 -16.19
N ARG A 228 10.07 8.34 -17.41
CA ARG A 228 9.45 7.56 -18.47
C ARG A 228 9.52 6.07 -18.10
N ALA A 229 8.39 5.38 -18.13
CA ALA A 229 8.33 3.97 -17.74
C ALA A 229 9.12 3.05 -18.71
N ASP A 230 9.29 3.46 -19.96
CA ASP A 230 9.94 2.63 -20.98
C ASP A 230 11.47 2.59 -20.87
N ASP A 231 12.11 3.69 -20.51
CA ASP A 231 13.58 3.81 -20.54
C ASP A 231 14.19 4.46 -19.30
N GLY A 232 13.33 4.87 -18.33
CA GLY A 232 13.75 5.55 -17.12
C GLY A 232 14.29 6.96 -17.34
N THR A 233 14.06 7.58 -18.51
CA THR A 233 14.42 8.97 -18.74
C THR A 233 13.66 9.87 -17.77
N PRO A 234 14.35 10.77 -17.01
CA PRO A 234 13.67 11.71 -16.13
C PRO A 234 12.72 12.62 -16.90
N VAL A 235 11.49 12.75 -16.41
CA VAL A 235 10.49 13.70 -16.93
C VAL A 235 10.56 14.99 -16.15
N CYS A 236 10.43 14.91 -14.84
CA CYS A 236 10.60 16.05 -13.93
C CYS A 236 10.85 15.58 -12.51
N ARG A 237 11.29 16.52 -11.67
CA ARG A 237 11.34 16.36 -10.23
C ARG A 237 10.99 17.69 -9.55
N MET A 238 10.41 17.61 -8.37
CA MET A 238 10.13 18.77 -7.54
C MET A 238 9.91 18.39 -6.07
N PRO A 239 10.12 19.32 -5.12
CA PRO A 239 9.76 19.06 -3.72
C PRO A 239 8.32 18.60 -3.58
N ALA A 240 8.12 17.45 -2.93
CA ALA A 240 6.79 16.86 -2.73
C ALA A 240 5.91 17.72 -1.81
N PHE A 241 6.54 18.43 -0.85
CA PHE A 241 5.86 19.24 0.16
C PHE A 241 6.54 20.60 0.31
N GLU A 242 5.82 21.62 0.87
CA GLU A 242 6.39 22.95 1.14
C GLU A 242 7.38 22.92 2.31
N ALA A 243 7.01 22.28 3.43
CA ALA A 243 7.87 22.20 4.59
C ALA A 243 9.01 21.20 4.38
N SER A 244 10.24 21.61 4.66
CA SER A 244 11.40 20.70 4.69
C SER A 244 11.25 19.67 5.83
N GLY A 245 11.94 18.54 5.72
CA GLY A 245 11.90 17.48 6.73
C GLY A 245 10.63 16.64 6.71
N GLN A 246 9.69 16.88 5.83
CA GLN A 246 8.54 16.02 5.62
C GLN A 246 8.95 14.73 4.93
N GLY A 247 8.09 13.71 5.01
CA GLY A 247 8.31 12.42 4.39
C GLY A 247 6.98 11.71 4.18
N THR A 248 7.02 10.61 3.46
CA THR A 248 5.84 9.78 3.26
C THR A 248 6.17 8.30 3.20
N GLU A 249 5.29 7.51 3.79
CA GLU A 249 5.18 6.06 3.60
C GLU A 249 4.04 5.74 2.61
N ASN A 250 3.25 6.76 2.25
CA ASN A 250 2.08 6.62 1.41
C ASN A 250 2.40 6.89 -0.06
N SER A 251 2.01 5.97 -0.92
CA SER A 251 2.21 6.09 -2.37
C SER A 251 1.37 7.22 -2.96
N PRO A 252 1.88 7.92 -4.01
CA PRO A 252 1.09 8.89 -4.74
C PRO A 252 -0.17 8.27 -5.35
N MET A 253 -1.27 8.99 -5.32
CA MET A 253 -2.50 8.66 -6.06
C MET A 253 -2.47 9.39 -7.40
N ALA A 254 -2.88 8.73 -8.49
CA ALA A 254 -2.80 9.29 -9.82
C ALA A 254 -4.17 9.38 -10.52
N TRP A 255 -4.37 10.48 -11.27
CA TRP A 255 -5.48 10.64 -12.20
C TRP A 255 -5.04 11.47 -13.42
N GLY A 256 -5.06 10.83 -14.60
CA GLY A 256 -4.55 11.46 -15.82
C GLY A 256 -3.06 11.75 -15.71
N THR A 257 -2.70 13.01 -15.80
CA THR A 257 -1.32 13.49 -15.64
C THR A 257 -1.05 14.13 -14.29
N SER A 258 -1.95 13.97 -13.34
CA SER A 258 -1.85 14.56 -12.00
C SER A 258 -1.59 13.49 -10.95
N LEU A 259 -0.83 13.88 -9.92
CA LEU A 259 -0.53 13.07 -8.74
C LEU A 259 -0.95 13.82 -7.48
N VAL A 260 -1.41 13.08 -6.47
CA VAL A 260 -1.56 13.60 -5.11
C VAL A 260 -0.67 12.79 -4.18
N VAL A 261 0.23 13.48 -3.49
CA VAL A 261 1.20 12.89 -2.55
C VAL A 261 0.75 13.19 -1.13
N PRO A 262 0.34 12.19 -0.33
CA PRO A 262 0.03 12.39 1.08
C PRO A 262 1.29 12.33 1.93
N SER A 263 1.37 13.13 3.00
CA SER A 263 2.46 13.13 3.96
C SER A 263 2.14 12.26 5.17
N THR A 264 3.10 11.45 5.60
CA THR A 264 3.04 10.71 6.88
C THR A 264 4.07 11.20 7.89
N TYR A 265 4.82 12.26 7.59
CA TYR A 265 5.86 12.75 8.48
C TYR A 265 5.36 13.02 9.89
N GLY A 266 6.02 12.40 10.88
CA GLY A 266 5.63 12.48 12.27
C GLY A 266 4.54 11.51 12.71
N PHE A 267 3.97 10.69 11.81
CA PHE A 267 3.04 9.64 12.22
C PHE A 267 3.75 8.58 13.06
N ALA A 268 3.17 8.22 14.21
CA ALA A 268 3.76 7.24 15.11
C ALA A 268 3.29 5.82 14.78
N TYR A 269 4.02 5.13 13.93
CA TYR A 269 3.78 3.70 13.69
C TYR A 269 4.08 2.86 14.94
N PRO A 270 3.40 1.72 15.14
CA PRO A 270 3.77 0.78 16.19
C PRO A 270 5.25 0.38 16.07
N PRO A 271 6.03 0.37 17.17
CA PRO A 271 7.48 0.08 17.11
C PRO A 271 7.84 -1.24 16.44
N MET A 272 6.97 -2.26 16.58
CA MET A 272 7.15 -3.56 15.92
C MET A 272 7.05 -3.52 14.40
N ALA A 273 6.44 -2.48 13.82
CA ALA A 273 6.32 -2.29 12.38
C ALA A 273 7.49 -1.50 11.78
N THR A 274 8.40 -0.95 12.60
CA THR A 274 9.46 -0.06 12.13
C THR A 274 10.83 -0.71 12.21
N SER A 275 11.68 -0.41 11.24
CA SER A 275 13.07 -0.86 11.16
C SER A 275 14.01 0.15 11.82
N GLY A 276 14.31 -0.08 13.09
CA GLY A 276 15.23 0.77 13.86
C GLY A 276 14.66 2.14 14.30
N PRO A 277 15.48 2.96 14.96
CA PRO A 277 15.09 4.29 15.40
C PRO A 277 14.93 5.27 14.22
N SER A 278 14.16 6.33 14.42
CA SER A 278 14.09 7.44 13.48
C SER A 278 15.03 8.59 13.86
N ASP A 279 15.42 9.39 12.87
CA ASP A 279 16.15 10.64 13.06
C ASP A 279 15.38 11.79 12.35
N PRO A 280 14.90 12.80 13.10
CA PRO A 280 14.88 12.88 14.57
C PRO A 280 14.07 11.75 15.23
N PRO A 281 14.26 11.49 16.54
CA PRO A 281 13.58 10.40 17.23
C PRO A 281 12.04 10.47 17.18
N ASN A 282 11.50 11.67 17.07
CA ASN A 282 10.06 11.94 16.91
C ASN A 282 9.85 13.27 16.19
N ALA A 283 8.64 13.44 15.66
CA ALA A 283 8.15 14.70 15.11
C ALA A 283 6.64 14.80 15.31
N THR A 284 6.11 16.01 15.22
CA THR A 284 4.67 16.22 15.20
C THR A 284 4.08 15.76 13.88
N PHE A 285 3.05 14.94 13.89
CA PHE A 285 2.31 14.58 12.69
C PHE A 285 1.48 15.77 12.22
N ILE A 286 1.98 16.46 11.20
CA ILE A 286 1.32 17.63 10.61
C ILE A 286 0.37 17.26 9.49
N GLY A 287 0.53 16.06 8.90
CA GLY A 287 -0.28 15.61 7.78
C GLY A 287 0.02 16.38 6.49
N GLY A 288 -0.98 16.49 5.65
CA GLY A 288 -0.94 17.21 4.38
C GLY A 288 -1.02 16.30 3.15
N MET A 289 -1.51 16.86 2.08
CA MET A 289 -1.50 16.27 0.74
C MET A 289 -1.15 17.35 -0.27
N THR A 290 -0.32 17.00 -1.24
CA THR A 290 0.08 17.92 -2.31
C THR A 290 -0.36 17.39 -3.66
N ARG A 291 -1.12 18.17 -4.43
CA ARG A 291 -1.38 17.85 -5.84
C ARG A 291 -0.32 18.47 -6.73
N ILE A 292 0.22 17.63 -7.62
CA ILE A 292 1.23 17.99 -8.61
C ILE A 292 0.74 17.54 -9.99
N ASP A 293 0.68 18.47 -10.92
CA ASP A 293 0.40 18.19 -12.32
C ASP A 293 1.74 18.03 -13.07
N VAL A 294 1.81 17.01 -13.91
CA VAL A 294 2.99 16.68 -14.73
C VAL A 294 2.69 16.98 -16.18
N THR A 295 3.57 17.74 -16.81
CA THR A 295 3.49 18.09 -18.24
C THR A 295 4.85 17.85 -18.90
N GLU A 296 4.92 17.94 -20.21
CA GLU A 296 6.21 17.90 -20.93
C GLU A 296 7.17 19.01 -20.53
N SER A 297 6.63 20.14 -20.00
CA SER A 297 7.43 21.27 -19.52
C SER A 297 7.89 21.12 -18.05
N GLY A 298 7.45 20.09 -17.34
CA GLY A 298 7.84 19.85 -15.96
C GLY A 298 6.70 19.52 -15.00
N CYS A 299 7.01 19.52 -13.71
CA CYS A 299 6.09 19.30 -12.60
C CYS A 299 5.62 20.64 -12.03
N HIS A 300 4.33 20.76 -11.72
CA HIS A 300 3.72 21.99 -11.22
C HIS A 300 2.82 21.67 -10.02
N ARG A 301 3.09 22.30 -8.87
CA ARG A 301 2.22 22.20 -7.70
C ARG A 301 0.94 22.98 -7.95
N VAL A 302 -0.21 22.33 -7.69
CA VAL A 302 -1.54 22.91 -7.88
C VAL A 302 -2.12 23.38 -6.55
N TRP A 303 -2.11 22.49 -5.55
CA TRP A 303 -2.56 22.83 -4.20
C TRP A 303 -1.83 21.95 -3.16
N GLU A 304 -1.86 22.40 -1.93
CA GLU A 304 -1.42 21.65 -0.75
C GLU A 304 -2.46 21.81 0.37
N SER A 305 -2.90 20.72 0.96
CA SER A 305 -3.82 20.69 2.09
C SER A 305 -3.07 20.42 3.40
N THR A 306 -3.73 20.67 4.52
CA THR A 306 -3.22 20.40 5.86
C THR A 306 -4.02 19.28 6.55
N ASP A 307 -4.77 18.49 5.80
CA ASP A 307 -5.54 17.38 6.36
C ASP A 307 -4.60 16.31 6.93
N ARG A 308 -4.80 15.98 8.20
CA ARG A 308 -4.00 14.96 8.91
C ARG A 308 -4.59 13.58 8.65
N MET A 309 -4.36 13.06 7.43
CA MET A 309 -4.92 11.75 7.03
C MET A 309 -4.35 10.63 7.89
N ALA A 310 -5.21 9.99 8.67
CA ALA A 310 -4.88 8.88 9.56
C ALA A 310 -4.83 7.54 8.82
N SER A 311 -5.51 7.45 7.66
CA SER A 311 -5.43 6.32 6.74
C SER A 311 -4.77 6.72 5.43
N LEU A 312 -4.19 5.77 4.69
CA LEU A 312 -3.79 5.98 3.30
C LEU A 312 -5.04 6.35 2.49
N PRO A 313 -5.13 7.59 1.96
CA PRO A 313 -6.33 8.05 1.28
C PRO A 313 -6.54 7.33 -0.07
N ARG A 314 -7.80 7.31 -0.51
CA ARG A 314 -8.23 6.72 -1.79
C ARG A 314 -8.84 7.77 -2.69
N LEU A 315 -8.34 7.87 -3.91
CA LEU A 315 -8.94 8.70 -4.95
C LEU A 315 -10.04 7.91 -5.67
N SER A 316 -11.23 8.47 -5.69
CA SER A 316 -12.36 7.99 -6.49
C SER A 316 -12.51 8.85 -7.74
N ARG A 317 -12.40 8.21 -8.91
CA ARG A 317 -12.59 8.89 -10.19
C ARG A 317 -14.09 9.09 -10.55
N ALA A 318 -14.98 8.39 -9.82
CA ALA A 318 -16.41 8.47 -10.07
C ALA A 318 -17.00 9.79 -9.56
N ASP A 319 -16.52 10.28 -8.42
CA ASP A 319 -16.98 11.52 -7.80
C ASP A 319 -15.91 12.63 -7.74
N GLY A 320 -14.67 12.33 -8.10
CA GLY A 320 -13.56 13.28 -8.07
C GLY A 320 -13.06 13.60 -6.66
N LEU A 321 -13.31 12.74 -5.68
CA LEU A 321 -12.95 12.96 -4.29
C LEU A 321 -11.84 12.03 -3.82
N ILE A 322 -11.06 12.51 -2.86
CA ILE A 322 -10.06 11.76 -2.12
C ILE A 322 -10.64 11.43 -0.76
N HIS A 323 -10.91 10.15 -0.52
CA HIS A 323 -11.56 9.64 0.69
C HIS A 323 -10.55 9.07 1.67
N GLY A 324 -10.77 9.27 2.95
CA GLY A 324 -9.96 8.67 4.01
C GLY A 324 -10.47 8.98 5.40
N LEU A 325 -9.79 8.43 6.40
CA LEU A 325 -9.94 8.87 7.77
C LEU A 325 -8.86 9.90 8.10
N ALA A 326 -9.25 10.94 8.83
CA ALA A 326 -8.36 12.00 9.28
C ALA A 326 -8.50 12.22 10.79
N TYR A 327 -7.43 12.66 11.44
CA TYR A 327 -7.52 13.16 12.81
C TYR A 327 -8.10 14.58 12.85
N GLY A 328 -8.68 14.92 13.98
CA GLY A 328 -8.98 16.30 14.33
C GLY A 328 -7.71 17.15 14.51
N PRO A 329 -7.86 18.39 15.00
CA PRO A 329 -6.72 19.26 15.32
C PRO A 329 -5.70 18.56 16.21
N ALA A 330 -4.41 18.89 16.03
CA ALA A 330 -3.35 18.31 16.84
C ALA A 330 -3.56 18.62 18.33
N GLY A 331 -3.67 17.57 19.13
CA GLY A 331 -3.71 17.61 20.58
C GLY A 331 -2.33 17.37 21.20
N PRO A 332 -2.22 17.40 22.54
CA PRO A 332 -0.96 17.16 23.25
C PRO A 332 -0.45 15.72 23.08
N VAL A 333 -1.34 14.78 22.80
CA VAL A 333 -1.02 13.39 22.48
C VAL A 333 -1.43 13.13 21.05
N GLN A 334 -0.46 12.76 20.20
CA GLN A 334 -0.74 12.37 18.82
C GLN A 334 -1.56 11.08 18.80
N GLN A 335 -2.39 10.92 17.80
CA GLN A 335 -3.22 9.73 17.62
C GLN A 335 -4.17 9.43 18.81
N LEU A 336 -4.52 10.47 19.57
CA LEU A 336 -5.56 10.42 20.59
C LEU A 336 -6.59 11.48 20.29
N GLY A 337 -7.84 11.08 20.12
CA GLY A 337 -8.93 12.02 19.88
C GLY A 337 -9.87 11.57 18.76
N PRO A 338 -10.75 12.47 18.32
CA PRO A 338 -11.77 12.15 17.32
C PRO A 338 -11.15 11.83 15.96
N VAL A 339 -11.73 10.81 15.32
CA VAL A 339 -11.41 10.37 13.97
C VAL A 339 -12.59 10.71 13.06
N TYR A 340 -12.28 11.32 11.92
CA TYR A 340 -13.27 11.82 10.97
C TYR A 340 -13.13 11.10 9.63
N TYR A 341 -14.25 10.67 9.06
CA TYR A 341 -14.30 10.46 7.64
C TYR A 341 -14.17 11.81 6.94
N THR A 342 -13.23 11.89 5.99
CA THR A 342 -12.89 13.11 5.28
C THR A 342 -12.87 12.83 3.80
N ALA A 343 -13.51 13.70 3.01
CA ALA A 343 -13.44 13.69 1.57
C ALA A 343 -12.92 15.05 1.08
N VAL A 344 -11.90 15.03 0.24
CA VAL A 344 -11.22 16.22 -0.30
C VAL A 344 -11.37 16.23 -1.81
N ASP A 345 -11.75 17.35 -2.37
CA ASP A 345 -11.89 17.54 -3.82
C ASP A 345 -10.50 17.43 -4.49
N PHE A 346 -10.37 16.52 -5.44
CA PHE A 346 -9.13 16.30 -6.16
C PHE A 346 -8.66 17.54 -6.93
N HIS A 347 -9.57 18.32 -7.48
CA HIS A 347 -9.22 19.46 -8.33
C HIS A 347 -8.80 20.68 -7.50
N THR A 348 -9.47 20.93 -6.40
CA THR A 348 -9.31 22.17 -5.62
C THR A 348 -8.56 22.01 -4.32
N GLY A 349 -8.43 20.78 -3.78
CA GLY A 349 -7.90 20.53 -2.44
C GLY A 349 -8.86 20.90 -1.31
N GLU A 350 -10.08 21.34 -1.62
CA GLU A 350 -11.08 21.72 -0.64
C GLU A 350 -11.74 20.50 0.02
N ARG A 351 -11.96 20.58 1.31
CA ARG A 351 -12.68 19.56 2.06
C ARG A 351 -14.16 19.61 1.75
N ARG A 352 -14.72 18.54 1.17
CA ARG A 352 -16.15 18.40 0.82
C ARG A 352 -16.96 17.71 1.91
N ALA A 353 -16.31 16.81 2.66
CA ALA A 353 -16.94 16.16 3.82
C ALA A 353 -15.94 16.04 4.97
N HIS A 354 -16.46 16.16 6.19
CA HIS A 354 -15.70 15.98 7.43
C HIS A 354 -16.66 15.60 8.55
N ARG A 355 -16.82 14.30 8.81
CA ARG A 355 -17.79 13.78 9.75
C ARG A 355 -17.11 12.86 10.75
N GLN A 356 -17.30 13.11 12.04
CA GLN A 356 -16.76 12.22 13.06
C GLN A 356 -17.39 10.83 12.96
N VAL A 357 -16.53 9.81 12.93
CA VAL A 357 -16.90 8.38 12.79
C VAL A 357 -16.36 7.52 13.92
N GLY A 358 -15.44 8.07 14.72
CA GLY A 358 -14.82 7.32 15.79
C GLY A 358 -13.91 8.15 16.68
N PHE A 359 -13.13 7.44 17.50
CA PHE A 359 -12.18 8.02 18.44
C PHE A 359 -10.95 7.10 18.56
N ALA A 360 -9.76 7.66 18.30
CA ALA A 360 -8.48 6.94 18.50
C ALA A 360 -8.15 6.83 20.00
N PRO A 361 -7.58 5.71 20.46
CA PRO A 361 -6.92 4.66 19.66
C PRO A 361 -7.83 3.55 19.13
N LEU A 362 -9.08 3.40 19.56
CA LEU A 362 -9.93 2.28 19.12
C LEU A 362 -10.21 2.33 17.61
N ASP A 363 -10.43 3.52 17.08
CA ASP A 363 -10.72 3.72 15.66
C ASP A 363 -9.48 4.21 14.89
N GLU A 364 -8.29 3.83 15.36
CA GLU A 364 -7.00 4.12 14.71
C GLU A 364 -6.82 3.24 13.47
N PRO A 365 -6.71 3.81 12.25
CA PRO A 365 -6.56 3.04 11.02
C PRO A 365 -5.10 2.68 10.68
N LEU A 366 -4.10 3.15 11.43
CA LEU A 366 -2.66 2.84 11.28
C LEU A 366 -2.11 3.10 9.87
N GLN A 367 -2.56 4.15 9.20
CA GLN A 367 -2.22 4.44 7.78
C GLN A 367 -2.62 3.31 6.81
N LEU A 368 -3.46 2.35 7.23
CA LEU A 368 -3.99 1.34 6.33
C LEU A 368 -4.99 1.96 5.35
N THR A 369 -5.03 1.41 4.16
CA THR A 369 -5.92 1.90 3.12
C THR A 369 -7.35 1.43 3.31
N GLY A 370 -8.31 2.33 3.10
CA GLY A 370 -9.72 1.98 2.95
C GLY A 370 -10.06 1.47 1.55
N THR A 371 -11.31 1.09 1.36
CA THR A 371 -11.84 0.62 0.08
C THR A 371 -13.18 1.28 -0.21
N ILE A 372 -13.34 1.78 -1.43
CA ILE A 372 -14.62 2.28 -1.93
C ILE A 372 -15.31 1.11 -2.63
N ALA A 373 -16.46 0.70 -2.10
CA ALA A 373 -17.24 -0.41 -2.65
C ALA A 373 -18.07 0.04 -3.86
N PRO A 374 -18.57 -0.91 -4.69
CA PRO A 374 -19.39 -0.59 -5.85
C PRO A 374 -20.70 0.16 -5.52
N ASP A 375 -21.22 0.02 -4.30
CA ASP A 375 -22.38 0.75 -3.78
C ASP A 375 -22.04 2.19 -3.32
N GLY A 376 -20.80 2.64 -3.49
CA GLY A 376 -20.31 3.94 -3.04
C GLY A 376 -19.97 4.02 -1.56
N SER A 377 -20.17 2.96 -0.78
CA SER A 377 -19.77 2.93 0.63
C SER A 377 -18.24 2.90 0.78
N TYR A 378 -17.73 3.62 1.78
CA TYR A 378 -16.31 3.60 2.14
C TYR A 378 -16.09 2.67 3.33
N TRP A 379 -15.19 1.71 3.17
CA TRP A 379 -14.86 0.71 4.17
C TRP A 379 -13.44 0.95 4.69
N GLN A 380 -13.29 0.92 6.01
CA GLN A 380 -12.00 1.12 6.67
C GLN A 380 -11.83 0.18 7.86
N ALA A 381 -10.76 -0.60 7.84
CA ALA A 381 -10.32 -1.31 9.03
C ALA A 381 -9.63 -0.35 10.00
N THR A 382 -9.91 -0.52 11.28
CA THR A 382 -9.24 0.16 12.40
C THR A 382 -8.72 -0.89 13.39
N ILE A 383 -8.01 -0.47 14.41
CA ILE A 383 -7.55 -1.40 15.47
C ILE A 383 -8.73 -2.14 16.10
N GLY A 384 -9.84 -1.46 16.37
CA GLY A 384 -10.97 -2.02 17.13
C GLY A 384 -12.06 -2.63 16.29
N ARG A 385 -12.23 -2.24 15.02
CA ARG A 385 -13.39 -2.68 14.22
C ARG A 385 -13.25 -2.40 12.73
N MET A 386 -14.16 -2.97 11.95
CA MET A 386 -14.41 -2.59 10.56
C MET A 386 -15.49 -1.48 10.53
N LEU A 387 -15.20 -0.36 9.89
CA LEU A 387 -16.16 0.72 9.64
C LEU A 387 -16.72 0.60 8.23
N LYS A 388 -18.05 0.72 8.09
CA LYS A 388 -18.73 0.97 6.83
C LYS A 388 -19.36 2.35 6.90
N ILE A 389 -18.98 3.24 5.99
CA ILE A 389 -19.47 4.62 5.93
C ILE A 389 -20.29 4.75 4.65
N THR A 390 -21.54 5.14 4.80
CA THR A 390 -22.47 5.42 3.69
C THR A 390 -22.76 6.91 3.64
N GLY A 391 -23.07 7.42 2.44
CA GLY A 391 -23.45 8.80 2.20
C GLY A 391 -24.82 9.15 2.79
#